data_be07be778ed580d76e6105258094698a
#
_entry.id   be07be778ed580d76e6105258094698a
#
_cell.length_a   1.000
_cell.length_b   1.000
_cell.length_c   1.000
_cell.angle_alpha   90.00
_cell.angle_beta   90.00
_cell.angle_gamma   90.00
#
_symmetry.space_group_name_H-M   'P 1'
#
loop_
_entity.id
_entity.type
_entity.pdbx_description
1 polymer ?
#
loop_
_entity_poly.entity_id
_entity_poly.type
_entity_poly.pdbx_seq_one_letter_code
_entity_poly.pdbx_strand_id
1 'polypeptide(L)'
;MTDCKKESVQNDDLLNLLNQCDRCGACTLVCPLYEVNALDRATARGKLALAKAYLTGVLPEGGAALQEAMEYCLLCGACSEVCPSHIMTADAMVDMRHRLGEKYGLSLFHRAVGAGLASPGFRNLGRAGIAAAQALAFPKLTGGLVPADPVIPRTGHPGPAALHTTSPVETGPRSAEGLKNIAYFTGCAMGLFFPKAADASVRTLQAAGFQVDRPRVDCCGVPQLAHGLAERARSLAKDNIASLEPYDAIVTDCGSCANSLREYPHRLADDQDWALRATALAKKIWSLSELLYAAGYQPPHRQLRVTYHDSCHLNRGLGVHEAPRALLRQASDYIEMDRADRCCGGSGSFALEHPAVAKKILALKERDVRATGAQVLVAECPSCLMQLGKMAGKGLQVLHLSQVICP
;
A
#
# COMPACT_ATOMS: atom_id res chain seq x y z
N MET A 1 -33.36 -17.77 -8.31
CA MET A 1 -33.19 -18.51 -7.03
C MET A 1 -31.71 -18.74 -6.66
N THR A 2 -30.76 -18.48 -7.54
CA THR A 2 -29.31 -18.66 -7.29
C THR A 2 -28.65 -17.47 -6.58
N ASP A 3 -29.13 -16.25 -6.78
CA ASP A 3 -28.53 -15.07 -6.14
C ASP A 3 -28.83 -14.96 -4.65
N CYS A 4 -30.04 -15.27 -4.21
CA CYS A 4 -30.42 -15.20 -2.79
C CYS A 4 -29.63 -16.16 -1.89
N LYS A 5 -29.16 -17.31 -2.42
CA LYS A 5 -28.32 -18.25 -1.66
C LYS A 5 -26.86 -17.79 -1.55
N LYS A 6 -26.32 -17.11 -2.58
CA LYS A 6 -24.95 -16.56 -2.52
C LYS A 6 -24.84 -15.39 -1.53
N GLU A 7 -25.83 -14.49 -1.51
CA GLU A 7 -25.87 -13.39 -0.52
C GLU A 7 -25.97 -13.88 0.93
N SER A 8 -26.74 -14.95 1.19
CA SER A 8 -26.88 -15.48 2.54
C SER A 8 -25.56 -16.10 3.07
N VAL A 9 -24.85 -16.87 2.26
CA VAL A 9 -23.57 -17.48 2.67
C VAL A 9 -22.50 -16.43 2.91
N GLN A 10 -22.38 -15.43 2.04
CA GLN A 10 -21.43 -14.32 2.23
C GLN A 10 -21.77 -13.44 3.45
N ASN A 11 -23.06 -13.25 3.76
CA ASN A 11 -23.48 -12.53 4.96
C ASN A 11 -23.11 -13.29 6.25
N ASP A 12 -23.23 -14.61 6.25
CA ASP A 12 -22.89 -15.45 7.40
C ASP A 12 -21.38 -15.39 7.69
N ASP A 13 -20.50 -15.41 6.68
CA ASP A 13 -19.05 -15.35 6.86
C ASP A 13 -18.58 -14.02 7.45
N LEU A 14 -19.07 -12.90 6.90
CA LEU A 14 -18.75 -11.58 7.45
C LEU A 14 -19.30 -11.41 8.86
N LEU A 15 -20.54 -11.85 9.12
CA LEU A 15 -21.15 -11.76 10.44
C LEU A 15 -20.39 -12.62 11.47
N ASN A 16 -19.92 -13.81 11.07
CA ASN A 16 -19.08 -14.65 11.89
C ASN A 16 -17.77 -13.96 12.27
N LEU A 17 -17.11 -13.30 11.30
CA LEU A 17 -15.91 -12.49 11.56
C LEU A 17 -16.21 -11.35 12.55
N LEU A 18 -17.31 -10.62 12.36
CA LEU A 18 -17.70 -9.51 13.24
C LEU A 18 -18.04 -9.97 14.66
N ASN A 19 -18.55 -11.20 14.80
CA ASN A 19 -18.87 -11.80 16.10
C ASN A 19 -17.65 -12.17 16.94
N GLN A 20 -16.46 -12.30 16.32
CA GLN A 20 -15.20 -12.58 17.02
C GLN A 20 -14.68 -11.38 17.82
N CYS A 21 -15.27 -10.19 17.67
CA CYS A 21 -14.80 -8.99 18.34
C CYS A 21 -15.15 -8.97 19.83
N ASP A 22 -14.16 -9.15 20.70
CA ASP A 22 -14.28 -9.09 22.16
C ASP A 22 -14.44 -7.66 22.72
N ARG A 23 -14.42 -6.65 21.85
CA ARG A 23 -14.50 -5.21 22.23
C ARG A 23 -13.43 -4.77 23.24
N CYS A 24 -12.28 -5.43 23.29
CA CYS A 24 -11.19 -5.18 24.25
C CYS A 24 -10.57 -3.76 24.14
N GLY A 25 -10.72 -3.07 22.99
CA GLY A 25 -10.25 -1.70 22.79
C GLY A 25 -8.79 -1.57 22.34
N ALA A 26 -8.01 -2.66 22.20
CA ALA A 26 -6.61 -2.60 21.74
C ALA A 26 -6.45 -1.81 20.42
N CYS A 27 -7.37 -1.98 19.48
CA CYS A 27 -7.39 -1.27 18.20
C CYS A 27 -7.51 0.27 18.33
N THR A 28 -8.01 0.77 19.46
CA THR A 28 -8.15 2.22 19.73
C THR A 28 -6.78 2.86 19.92
N LEU A 29 -5.83 2.16 20.55
CA LEU A 29 -4.49 2.67 20.87
C LEU A 29 -3.61 2.87 19.64
N VAL A 30 -3.89 2.16 18.55
CA VAL A 30 -3.06 2.16 17.34
C VAL A 30 -3.74 2.81 16.14
N CYS A 31 -5.01 3.22 16.27
CA CYS A 31 -5.76 3.80 15.17
C CYS A 31 -5.32 5.25 14.90
N PRO A 32 -4.71 5.56 13.74
CA PRO A 32 -4.25 6.91 13.45
C PRO A 32 -5.40 7.92 13.32
N LEU A 33 -6.60 7.47 12.99
CA LEU A 33 -7.80 8.32 12.95
C LEU A 33 -8.31 8.66 14.35
N TYR A 34 -8.24 7.71 15.28
CA TYR A 34 -8.59 7.95 16.67
C TYR A 34 -7.59 8.88 17.36
N GLU A 35 -6.29 8.70 17.08
CA GLU A 35 -5.21 9.54 17.61
C GLU A 35 -5.42 11.04 17.32
N VAL A 36 -6.03 11.38 16.17
CA VAL A 36 -6.22 12.79 15.76
C VAL A 36 -7.61 13.36 16.00
N ASN A 37 -8.62 12.52 16.18
CA ASN A 37 -10.02 12.98 16.30
C ASN A 37 -10.77 12.39 17.50
N ALA A 38 -10.24 11.38 18.20
CA ALA A 38 -10.84 10.69 19.35
C ALA A 38 -12.30 10.20 19.12
N LEU A 39 -12.65 9.82 17.88
CA LEU A 39 -13.98 9.34 17.53
C LEU A 39 -13.99 7.80 17.56
N ASP A 40 -14.81 7.19 18.38
CA ASP A 40 -14.91 5.73 18.50
C ASP A 40 -15.35 5.08 17.16
N ARG A 41 -16.25 5.71 16.41
CA ARG A 41 -16.67 5.27 15.08
C ARG A 41 -15.51 5.18 14.04
N ALA A 42 -14.38 5.82 14.32
CA ALA A 42 -13.18 5.72 13.47
C ALA A 42 -12.35 4.46 13.75
N THR A 43 -12.50 3.86 14.95
CA THR A 43 -11.76 2.67 15.37
C THR A 43 -12.33 1.39 14.73
N ALA A 44 -11.52 0.32 14.70
CA ALA A 44 -12.02 -1.00 14.29
C ALA A 44 -13.23 -1.43 15.13
N ARG A 45 -13.13 -1.32 16.47
CA ARG A 45 -14.22 -1.66 17.38
C ARG A 45 -15.54 -0.97 17.01
N GLY A 46 -15.51 0.34 16.78
CA GLY A 46 -16.71 1.10 16.42
C GLY A 46 -17.25 0.70 15.06
N LYS A 47 -16.38 0.52 14.05
CA LYS A 47 -16.76 0.11 12.69
C LYS A 47 -17.35 -1.29 12.64
N LEU A 48 -16.73 -2.27 13.33
CA LEU A 48 -17.24 -3.64 13.41
C LEU A 48 -18.60 -3.68 14.10
N ALA A 49 -18.81 -2.86 15.15
CA ALA A 49 -20.10 -2.75 15.82
C ALA A 49 -21.18 -2.15 14.88
N LEU A 50 -20.87 -1.11 14.12
CA LEU A 50 -21.79 -0.51 13.14
C LEU A 50 -22.12 -1.49 12.02
N ALA A 51 -21.12 -2.18 11.47
CA ALA A 51 -21.30 -3.20 10.44
C ALA A 51 -22.20 -4.34 10.92
N LYS A 52 -21.95 -4.85 12.15
CA LYS A 52 -22.79 -5.88 12.78
C LYS A 52 -24.23 -5.42 12.96
N ALA A 53 -24.44 -4.21 13.51
CA ALA A 53 -25.79 -3.66 13.71
C ALA A 53 -26.56 -3.52 12.39
N TYR A 54 -25.88 -3.16 11.31
CA TYR A 54 -26.48 -3.10 9.99
C TYR A 54 -26.86 -4.50 9.46
N LEU A 55 -25.93 -5.47 9.51
CA LEU A 55 -26.16 -6.82 8.98
C LEU A 55 -27.22 -7.60 9.79
N THR A 56 -27.38 -7.29 11.08
CA THR A 56 -28.41 -7.90 11.94
C THR A 56 -29.75 -7.15 11.92
N GLY A 57 -29.88 -6.09 11.11
CA GLY A 57 -31.12 -5.33 11.01
C GLY A 57 -31.40 -4.38 12.18
N VAL A 58 -30.50 -4.25 13.16
CA VAL A 58 -30.62 -3.26 14.25
C VAL A 58 -30.50 -1.83 13.70
N LEU A 59 -29.73 -1.64 12.63
CA LEU A 59 -29.69 -0.43 11.81
C LEU A 59 -30.26 -0.75 10.43
N PRO A 60 -31.57 -0.74 10.24
CA PRO A 60 -32.19 -1.20 8.99
C PRO A 60 -31.87 -0.31 7.79
N GLU A 61 -31.64 0.98 8.02
CA GLU A 61 -31.26 1.95 7.02
C GLU A 61 -29.89 2.54 7.31
N GLY A 62 -28.82 1.92 6.74
CA GLY A 62 -27.47 2.41 6.90
C GLY A 62 -27.25 3.77 6.25
N GLY A 63 -27.79 3.97 5.05
CA GLY A 63 -27.71 5.21 4.29
C GLY A 63 -26.29 5.77 4.15
N ALA A 64 -26.23 7.05 3.79
CA ALA A 64 -24.96 7.78 3.57
C ALA A 64 -24.07 7.84 4.83
N ALA A 65 -24.66 7.89 6.02
CA ALA A 65 -23.90 8.00 7.28
C ALA A 65 -23.11 6.72 7.59
N LEU A 66 -23.67 5.54 7.32
CA LEU A 66 -22.95 4.28 7.49
C LEU A 66 -21.88 4.12 6.41
N GLN A 67 -22.20 4.49 5.17
CA GLN A 67 -21.25 4.47 4.07
C GLN A 67 -20.03 5.35 4.39
N GLU A 68 -20.25 6.61 4.82
CA GLU A 68 -19.19 7.51 5.28
C GLU A 68 -18.37 6.90 6.42
N ALA A 69 -19.02 6.27 7.41
CA ALA A 69 -18.32 5.64 8.53
C ALA A 69 -17.40 4.49 8.08
N MET A 70 -17.80 3.69 7.07
CA MET A 70 -16.98 2.61 6.51
C MET A 70 -15.85 3.16 5.62
N GLU A 71 -16.13 4.21 4.83
CA GLU A 71 -15.16 4.91 3.99
C GLU A 71 -14.11 5.67 4.82
N TYR A 72 -14.48 6.13 6.01
CA TYR A 72 -13.56 6.79 6.96
C TYR A 72 -12.60 5.79 7.61
N CYS A 73 -11.81 5.10 6.78
CA CYS A 73 -10.79 4.12 7.19
C CYS A 73 -9.60 4.15 6.22
N LEU A 74 -8.39 4.17 6.79
CA LEU A 74 -7.13 4.17 6.04
C LEU A 74 -6.74 2.78 5.51
N LEU A 75 -7.44 1.72 5.87
CA LEU A 75 -7.11 0.33 5.53
C LEU A 75 -5.64 -0.04 5.85
N CYS A 76 -5.08 0.55 6.89
CA CYS A 76 -3.64 0.44 7.21
C CYS A 76 -3.26 -0.81 8.01
N GLY A 77 -4.22 -1.64 8.43
CA GLY A 77 -4.00 -2.90 9.12
C GLY A 77 -3.53 -2.82 10.58
N ALA A 78 -3.22 -1.62 11.13
CA ALA A 78 -2.70 -1.50 12.49
C ALA A 78 -3.62 -2.11 13.57
N CYS A 79 -4.94 -2.02 13.37
CA CYS A 79 -5.91 -2.61 14.27
C CYS A 79 -5.95 -4.15 14.20
N SER A 80 -5.66 -4.74 13.03
CA SER A 80 -5.60 -6.21 12.87
C SER A 80 -4.33 -6.77 13.51
N GLU A 81 -3.21 -6.06 13.42
CA GLU A 81 -1.92 -6.46 14.01
C GLU A 81 -1.98 -6.62 15.54
N VAL A 82 -2.70 -5.71 16.23
CA VAL A 82 -2.84 -5.74 17.70
C VAL A 82 -4.09 -6.48 18.18
N CYS A 83 -4.87 -7.06 17.29
CA CYS A 83 -6.13 -7.71 17.64
C CYS A 83 -5.88 -9.10 18.23
N PRO A 84 -6.23 -9.37 19.50
CA PRO A 84 -6.07 -10.70 20.10
C PRO A 84 -6.93 -11.77 19.42
N SER A 85 -8.05 -11.37 18.80
CA SER A 85 -8.93 -12.26 18.04
C SER A 85 -8.58 -12.31 16.55
N HIS A 86 -7.44 -11.74 16.13
CA HIS A 86 -6.91 -11.74 14.76
C HIS A 86 -7.89 -11.29 13.66
N ILE A 87 -8.78 -10.35 13.97
CA ILE A 87 -9.78 -9.86 13.04
C ILE A 87 -9.13 -9.03 11.93
N MET A 88 -9.32 -9.44 10.70
CA MET A 88 -8.87 -8.72 9.50
C MET A 88 -9.83 -7.56 9.20
N THR A 89 -9.75 -6.50 10.01
CA THR A 89 -10.67 -5.35 9.94
C THR A 89 -10.64 -4.65 8.58
N ALA A 90 -9.47 -4.60 7.92
CA ALA A 90 -9.36 -3.97 6.61
C ALA A 90 -10.23 -4.69 5.56
N ASP A 91 -10.25 -6.01 5.59
CA ASP A 91 -11.07 -6.83 4.66
C ASP A 91 -12.56 -6.67 4.96
N ALA A 92 -12.94 -6.67 6.24
CA ALA A 92 -14.32 -6.36 6.64
C ALA A 92 -14.77 -4.97 6.15
N MET A 93 -13.89 -3.97 6.17
CA MET A 93 -14.21 -2.64 5.65
C MET A 93 -14.33 -2.61 4.14
N VAL A 94 -13.48 -3.35 3.41
CA VAL A 94 -13.57 -3.48 1.94
C VAL A 94 -14.89 -4.15 1.55
N ASP A 95 -15.27 -5.24 2.21
CA ASP A 95 -16.53 -5.94 1.97
C ASP A 95 -17.75 -5.03 2.28
N MET A 96 -17.75 -4.36 3.42
CA MET A 96 -18.82 -3.41 3.75
C MET A 96 -18.94 -2.26 2.74
N ARG A 97 -17.82 -1.70 2.26
CA ARG A 97 -17.85 -0.66 1.21
C ARG A 97 -18.46 -1.18 -0.09
N HIS A 98 -18.14 -2.42 -0.47
CA HIS A 98 -18.73 -3.05 -1.64
C HIS A 98 -20.25 -3.20 -1.49
N ARG A 99 -20.74 -3.82 -0.42
CA ARG A 99 -22.17 -4.04 -0.14
C ARG A 99 -22.97 -2.74 -0.08
N LEU A 100 -22.42 -1.74 0.60
CA LEU A 100 -23.06 -0.43 0.70
C LEU A 100 -23.05 0.30 -0.65
N GLY A 101 -21.97 0.17 -1.42
CA GLY A 101 -21.86 0.72 -2.77
C GLY A 101 -22.84 0.09 -3.75
N GLU A 102 -23.09 -1.22 -3.67
CA GLU A 102 -24.13 -1.90 -4.47
C GLU A 102 -25.53 -1.44 -4.07
N LYS A 103 -25.81 -1.33 -2.77
CA LYS A 103 -27.14 -0.97 -2.29
C LYS A 103 -27.50 0.51 -2.45
N TYR A 104 -26.57 1.42 -2.16
CA TYR A 104 -26.81 2.87 -2.11
C TYR A 104 -26.15 3.64 -3.26
N GLY A 105 -25.34 2.95 -4.07
CA GLY A 105 -24.54 3.54 -5.13
C GLY A 105 -23.21 4.09 -4.65
N LEU A 106 -22.30 4.30 -5.60
CA LEU A 106 -20.98 4.90 -5.35
C LEU A 106 -21.00 6.36 -5.79
N SER A 107 -20.24 7.20 -5.08
CA SER A 107 -20.03 8.59 -5.48
C SER A 107 -19.39 8.68 -6.88
N LEU A 108 -19.67 9.77 -7.60
CA LEU A 108 -19.05 10.01 -8.92
C LEU A 108 -17.53 10.03 -8.83
N PHE A 109 -16.98 10.53 -7.72
CA PHE A 109 -15.54 10.54 -7.45
C PHE A 109 -14.97 9.13 -7.36
N HIS A 110 -15.58 8.24 -6.58
CA HIS A 110 -15.14 6.83 -6.43
C HIS A 110 -15.19 6.08 -7.76
N ARG A 111 -16.28 6.28 -8.54
CA ARG A 111 -16.41 5.71 -9.87
C ARG A 111 -15.33 6.22 -10.82
N ALA A 112 -15.07 7.53 -10.83
CA ALA A 112 -14.07 8.14 -11.70
C ALA A 112 -12.63 7.69 -11.35
N VAL A 113 -12.27 7.65 -10.07
CA VAL A 113 -10.94 7.18 -9.62
C VAL A 113 -10.75 5.70 -9.93
N GLY A 114 -11.75 4.87 -9.61
CA GLY A 114 -11.68 3.43 -9.87
C GLY A 114 -11.58 3.10 -11.36
N ALA A 115 -12.37 3.74 -12.21
CA ALA A 115 -12.35 3.54 -13.66
C ALA A 115 -11.08 4.12 -14.30
N GLY A 116 -10.69 5.35 -13.91
CA GLY A 116 -9.54 6.05 -14.48
C GLY A 116 -8.23 5.30 -14.26
N LEU A 117 -7.95 4.87 -13.03
CA LEU A 117 -6.72 4.13 -12.71
C LEU A 117 -6.69 2.73 -13.34
N ALA A 118 -7.83 2.14 -13.63
CA ALA A 118 -7.94 0.88 -14.36
C ALA A 118 -7.78 1.04 -15.89
N SER A 119 -7.97 2.26 -16.43
CA SER A 119 -7.93 2.50 -17.88
C SER A 119 -6.50 2.79 -18.37
N PRO A 120 -5.92 1.99 -19.29
CA PRO A 120 -4.62 2.26 -19.90
C PRO A 120 -4.58 3.61 -20.65
N GLY A 121 -5.66 3.97 -21.36
CA GLY A 121 -5.79 5.23 -22.09
C GLY A 121 -5.73 6.44 -21.16
N PHE A 122 -6.47 6.41 -20.05
CA PHE A 122 -6.43 7.46 -19.03
C PHE A 122 -5.04 7.61 -18.39
N ARG A 123 -4.39 6.48 -18.08
CA ARG A 123 -3.02 6.50 -17.52
C ARG A 123 -2.02 7.09 -18.51
N ASN A 124 -2.11 6.79 -19.80
CA ASN A 124 -1.21 7.32 -20.82
C ASN A 124 -1.38 8.83 -21.01
N LEU A 125 -2.63 9.31 -21.09
CA LEU A 125 -2.91 10.75 -21.16
C LEU A 125 -2.48 11.47 -19.89
N GLY A 126 -2.78 10.90 -18.72
CA GLY A 126 -2.37 11.44 -17.42
C GLY A 126 -0.86 11.51 -17.24
N ARG A 127 -0.11 10.51 -17.74
CA ARG A 127 1.35 10.49 -17.68
C ARG A 127 1.98 11.68 -18.42
N ALA A 128 1.50 12.01 -19.60
CA ALA A 128 2.00 13.16 -20.36
C ALA A 128 1.71 14.49 -19.62
N GLY A 129 0.49 14.66 -19.09
CA GLY A 129 0.11 15.84 -18.33
C GLY A 129 0.89 15.99 -17.01
N ILE A 130 1.10 14.90 -16.27
CA ILE A 130 1.86 14.91 -15.02
C ILE A 130 3.34 15.18 -15.28
N ALA A 131 3.93 14.58 -16.32
CA ALA A 131 5.33 14.84 -16.71
C ALA A 131 5.55 16.33 -17.05
N ALA A 132 4.64 16.93 -17.81
CA ALA A 132 4.68 18.36 -18.11
C ALA A 132 4.54 19.21 -16.82
N ALA A 133 3.61 18.87 -15.95
CA ALA A 133 3.42 19.58 -14.68
C ALA A 133 4.64 19.46 -13.75
N GLN A 134 5.30 18.31 -13.71
CA GLN A 134 6.53 18.11 -12.94
C GLN A 134 7.69 18.92 -13.51
N ALA A 135 7.83 18.99 -14.84
CA ALA A 135 8.87 19.77 -15.53
C ALA A 135 8.70 21.28 -15.29
N LEU A 136 7.47 21.77 -15.18
CA LEU A 136 7.14 23.18 -14.95
C LEU A 136 7.15 23.58 -13.45
N ALA A 137 7.66 22.74 -12.55
CA ALA A 137 7.66 22.94 -11.10
C ALA A 137 6.25 23.18 -10.49
N PHE A 138 5.20 22.74 -11.17
CA PHE A 138 3.80 22.79 -10.73
C PHE A 138 3.52 22.13 -9.36
N PRO A 139 4.37 21.24 -8.76
CA PRO A 139 4.16 20.71 -7.42
C PRO A 139 4.01 21.79 -6.35
N LYS A 140 4.64 22.96 -6.54
CA LYS A 140 4.49 24.11 -5.63
C LYS A 140 3.14 24.82 -5.77
N LEU A 141 2.57 24.83 -6.98
CA LEU A 141 1.30 25.49 -7.27
C LEU A 141 0.08 24.62 -6.95
N THR A 142 0.22 23.28 -7.05
CA THR A 142 -0.90 22.34 -6.85
C THR A 142 -1.02 21.85 -5.40
N GLY A 143 -0.28 22.42 -4.44
CA GLY A 143 -0.32 22.00 -3.04
C GLY A 143 0.09 20.53 -2.84
N GLY A 144 0.90 19.97 -3.75
CA GLY A 144 1.39 18.59 -3.66
C GLY A 144 0.46 17.55 -4.30
N LEU A 145 -0.55 17.94 -5.07
CA LEU A 145 -1.38 17.02 -5.88
C LEU A 145 -0.54 16.32 -6.97
N VAL A 146 0.45 17.03 -7.52
CA VAL A 146 1.45 16.46 -8.44
C VAL A 146 2.76 16.32 -7.66
N PRO A 147 3.19 15.10 -7.29
CA PRO A 147 4.41 14.90 -6.50
C PRO A 147 5.66 15.19 -7.34
N ALA A 148 6.74 15.63 -6.66
CA ALA A 148 8.06 15.68 -7.27
C ALA A 148 8.62 14.27 -7.43
N ASP A 149 9.37 14.04 -8.52
CA ASP A 149 10.13 12.79 -8.76
C ASP A 149 11.62 13.17 -8.93
N PRO A 150 12.34 13.47 -7.83
CA PRO A 150 13.69 14.02 -7.86
C PRO A 150 14.76 12.97 -8.19
N VAL A 151 15.96 13.46 -8.55
CA VAL A 151 17.18 12.65 -8.75
C VAL A 151 18.23 13.13 -7.73
N ILE A 152 18.97 12.19 -7.13
CA ILE A 152 19.98 12.48 -6.11
C ILE A 152 21.33 12.81 -6.74
N PRO A 153 22.06 13.86 -6.30
CA PRO A 153 23.49 14.06 -6.56
C PRO A 153 24.35 13.10 -5.70
N ARG A 154 25.52 12.67 -6.21
CA ARG A 154 26.39 11.66 -5.58
C ARG A 154 27.41 12.30 -4.63
N THR A 155 27.44 11.94 -3.33
CA THR A 155 28.64 12.03 -2.42
C THR A 155 28.41 11.29 -1.09
N GLY A 156 29.41 10.71 -0.46
CA GLY A 156 29.55 9.60 0.47
C GLY A 156 29.95 9.84 1.98
N HIS A 157 29.79 8.98 2.92
CA HIS A 157 30.45 8.14 3.96
C HIS A 157 29.73 7.96 5.35
N PRO A 158 29.99 6.89 6.16
CA PRO A 158 29.01 6.20 7.02
C PRO A 158 29.10 6.37 8.57
N GLY A 159 28.09 5.88 9.31
CA GLY A 159 28.01 5.76 10.77
C GLY A 159 26.93 4.76 11.28
N PRO A 160 26.96 4.26 12.54
CA PRO A 160 26.43 2.94 12.94
C PRO A 160 24.99 2.88 13.51
N ALA A 161 24.47 1.63 13.66
CA ALA A 161 23.07 1.23 13.85
C ALA A 161 22.65 0.85 15.29
N ALA A 162 21.34 0.81 15.59
CA ALA A 162 20.72 0.20 16.76
C ALA A 162 19.41 -0.55 16.43
N LEU A 163 19.13 -1.63 17.18
CA LEU A 163 18.11 -2.67 16.95
C LEU A 163 16.85 -2.49 17.80
N HIS A 164 15.67 -2.87 17.25
CA HIS A 164 14.49 -3.32 18.02
C HIS A 164 13.70 -4.39 17.28
N THR A 165 13.17 -5.38 18.05
CA THR A 165 12.53 -6.62 17.59
C THR A 165 11.04 -6.65 17.85
N THR A 166 10.21 -7.13 16.90
CA THR A 166 8.87 -7.69 17.12
C THR A 166 8.62 -8.84 16.15
N SER A 167 7.87 -9.85 16.62
CA SER A 167 7.76 -11.19 16.04
C SER A 167 7.06 -11.24 14.66
N PRO A 168 7.47 -12.16 13.78
CA PRO A 168 7.02 -12.23 12.39
C PRO A 168 5.86 -13.22 12.20
N VAL A 169 5.00 -12.90 11.21
CA VAL A 169 4.31 -13.95 10.44
C VAL A 169 5.38 -14.78 9.76
N GLU A 170 5.38 -16.10 9.98
CA GLU A 170 6.39 -17.02 9.46
C GLU A 170 6.39 -17.04 7.91
N THR A 171 7.16 -16.16 7.35
CA THR A 171 7.74 -16.38 6.03
C THR A 171 9.20 -16.69 6.26
N GLY A 172 9.55 -17.98 6.25
CA GLY A 172 10.93 -18.42 6.24
C GLY A 172 11.73 -17.68 5.15
N PRO A 173 13.07 -17.59 5.27
CA PRO A 173 13.87 -16.85 4.30
C PRO A 173 13.63 -17.41 2.90
N ARG A 174 13.02 -16.60 2.03
CA ARG A 174 12.81 -16.95 0.62
C ARG A 174 14.16 -16.86 -0.08
N SER A 175 14.46 -17.85 -0.94
CA SER A 175 15.67 -17.85 -1.76
C SER A 175 15.38 -17.22 -3.11
N ALA A 176 16.30 -16.35 -3.55
CA ALA A 176 16.29 -15.80 -4.93
C ALA A 176 17.08 -16.70 -5.90
N GLU A 177 17.63 -17.83 -5.44
CA GLU A 177 18.42 -18.74 -6.24
C GLU A 177 17.61 -19.35 -7.39
N GLY A 178 18.19 -19.37 -8.57
CA GLY A 178 17.54 -19.90 -9.78
C GLY A 178 16.55 -18.98 -10.47
N LEU A 179 16.17 -17.83 -9.87
CA LEU A 179 15.32 -16.84 -10.53
C LEU A 179 16.11 -16.11 -11.63
N LYS A 180 15.60 -16.12 -12.86
CA LYS A 180 16.26 -15.49 -14.01
C LYS A 180 15.35 -14.52 -14.73
N ASN A 181 14.16 -14.95 -15.09
CA ASN A 181 13.21 -14.19 -15.90
C ASN A 181 12.16 -13.53 -15.00
N ILE A 182 12.33 -12.22 -14.77
CA ILE A 182 11.53 -11.46 -13.83
C ILE A 182 10.59 -10.49 -14.55
N ALA A 183 9.30 -10.54 -14.20
CA ALA A 183 8.38 -9.49 -14.57
C ALA A 183 8.44 -8.33 -13.55
N TYR A 184 8.75 -7.12 -14.01
CA TYR A 184 8.58 -5.93 -13.20
C TYR A 184 7.17 -5.37 -13.33
N PHE A 185 6.39 -5.53 -12.26
CA PHE A 185 5.03 -4.99 -12.15
C PHE A 185 5.08 -3.52 -11.72
N THR A 186 5.03 -2.61 -12.68
CA THR A 186 5.10 -1.16 -12.41
C THR A 186 3.89 -0.66 -11.61
N GLY A 187 2.70 -1.24 -11.85
CA GLY A 187 1.45 -0.74 -11.27
C GLY A 187 1.00 0.61 -11.84
N CYS A 188 -0.17 1.08 -11.41
CA CYS A 188 -0.78 2.30 -11.94
C CYS A 188 -0.10 3.58 -11.43
N ALA A 189 0.11 3.70 -10.11
CA ALA A 189 0.58 4.93 -9.49
C ALA A 189 2.09 5.16 -9.66
N MET A 190 2.92 4.12 -9.57
CA MET A 190 4.36 4.25 -9.85
C MET A 190 4.60 4.71 -11.28
N GLY A 191 4.01 4.04 -12.26
CA GLY A 191 4.17 4.39 -13.67
C GLY A 191 3.60 5.77 -14.03
N LEU A 192 2.63 6.29 -13.27
CA LEU A 192 2.01 7.59 -13.51
C LEU A 192 2.76 8.74 -12.84
N PHE A 193 3.12 8.60 -11.56
CA PHE A 193 3.64 9.70 -10.73
C PHE A 193 5.15 9.63 -10.51
N PHE A 194 5.76 8.43 -10.54
CA PHE A 194 7.17 8.21 -10.19
C PHE A 194 7.93 7.38 -11.25
N PRO A 195 7.88 7.76 -12.54
CA PRO A 195 8.53 6.99 -13.61
C PRO A 195 10.04 6.85 -13.43
N LYS A 196 10.71 7.86 -12.87
CA LYS A 196 12.17 7.81 -12.61
C LYS A 196 12.51 6.80 -11.50
N ALA A 197 11.67 6.70 -10.46
CA ALA A 197 11.83 5.70 -9.42
C ALA A 197 11.60 4.28 -9.98
N ALA A 198 10.58 4.10 -10.83
CA ALA A 198 10.32 2.84 -11.52
C ALA A 198 11.49 2.43 -12.44
N ASP A 199 12.10 3.39 -13.16
CA ASP A 199 13.30 3.12 -13.98
C ASP A 199 14.51 2.79 -13.11
N ALA A 200 14.67 3.43 -11.95
CA ALA A 200 15.71 3.10 -10.99
C ALA A 200 15.53 1.68 -10.45
N SER A 201 14.30 1.25 -10.16
CA SER A 201 13.99 -0.12 -9.73
C SER A 201 14.46 -1.16 -10.74
N VAL A 202 14.17 -0.94 -12.02
CA VAL A 202 14.60 -1.86 -13.10
C VAL A 202 16.13 -1.88 -13.24
N ARG A 203 16.79 -0.72 -13.23
CA ARG A 203 18.26 -0.69 -13.27
C ARG A 203 18.90 -1.41 -12.08
N THR A 204 18.32 -1.28 -10.90
CA THR A 204 18.81 -1.97 -9.70
C THR A 204 18.66 -3.48 -9.80
N LEU A 205 17.52 -3.97 -10.31
CA LEU A 205 17.30 -5.39 -10.56
C LEU A 205 18.27 -5.94 -11.60
N GLN A 206 18.51 -5.20 -12.69
CA GLN A 206 19.49 -5.56 -13.72
C GLN A 206 20.92 -5.60 -13.16
N ALA A 207 21.29 -4.64 -12.30
CA ALA A 207 22.57 -4.62 -11.62
C ALA A 207 22.73 -5.77 -10.62
N ALA A 208 21.64 -6.29 -10.06
CA ALA A 208 21.60 -7.49 -9.25
C ALA A 208 21.68 -8.81 -10.07
N GLY A 209 21.77 -8.72 -11.39
CA GLY A 209 21.97 -9.85 -12.31
C GLY A 209 20.69 -10.47 -12.88
N PHE A 210 19.54 -9.84 -12.70
CA PHE A 210 18.27 -10.35 -13.23
C PHE A 210 18.00 -9.87 -14.66
N GLN A 211 17.36 -10.74 -15.46
CA GLN A 211 16.71 -10.35 -16.71
C GLN A 211 15.32 -9.82 -16.38
N VAL A 212 15.05 -8.57 -16.73
CA VAL A 212 13.83 -7.87 -16.28
C VAL A 212 12.99 -7.45 -17.48
N ASP A 213 11.80 -8.02 -17.57
CA ASP A 213 10.77 -7.61 -18.51
C ASP A 213 9.79 -6.65 -17.86
N ARG A 214 9.19 -5.77 -18.67
CA ARG A 214 8.08 -4.90 -18.28
C ARG A 214 6.82 -5.29 -19.06
N PRO A 215 6.11 -6.36 -18.62
CA PRO A 215 4.88 -6.76 -19.30
C PRO A 215 3.82 -5.68 -19.23
N ARG A 216 2.89 -5.70 -20.17
CA ARG A 216 1.69 -4.86 -20.10
C ARG A 216 0.79 -5.43 -19.01
N VAL A 217 0.74 -4.75 -17.89
CA VAL A 217 -0.10 -5.09 -16.75
C VAL A 217 -0.99 -3.93 -16.38
N ASP A 218 -2.09 -4.25 -15.73
CA ASP A 218 -3.05 -3.26 -15.25
C ASP A 218 -2.80 -2.87 -13.79
N CYS A 219 -3.76 -2.18 -13.19
CA CYS A 219 -3.74 -1.87 -11.78
C CYS A 219 -3.83 -3.15 -10.93
N CYS A 220 -3.18 -3.20 -9.77
CA CYS A 220 -3.27 -4.34 -8.85
C CYS A 220 -4.66 -4.52 -8.20
N GLY A 221 -5.59 -3.57 -8.38
CA GLY A 221 -6.94 -3.63 -7.84
C GLY A 221 -7.15 -2.92 -6.50
N VAL A 222 -6.12 -2.48 -5.79
CA VAL A 222 -6.27 -1.77 -4.49
C VAL A 222 -7.15 -0.53 -4.56
N PRO A 223 -7.00 0.38 -5.53
CA PRO A 223 -7.90 1.53 -5.62
C PRO A 223 -9.37 1.14 -5.82
N GLN A 224 -9.63 0.08 -6.58
CA GLN A 224 -10.97 -0.42 -6.82
C GLN A 224 -11.58 -0.99 -5.53
N LEU A 225 -10.84 -1.81 -4.79
CA LEU A 225 -11.27 -2.35 -3.50
C LEU A 225 -11.52 -1.23 -2.47
N ALA A 226 -10.63 -0.25 -2.41
CA ALA A 226 -10.76 0.88 -1.49
C ALA A 226 -12.05 1.70 -1.76
N HIS A 227 -12.58 1.64 -2.97
CA HIS A 227 -13.80 2.34 -3.39
C HIS A 227 -15.02 1.42 -3.57
N GLY A 228 -14.97 0.17 -3.08
CA GLY A 228 -16.12 -0.76 -3.15
C GLY A 228 -16.37 -1.38 -4.53
N LEU A 229 -15.43 -1.28 -5.48
CA LEU A 229 -15.51 -1.85 -6.83
C LEU A 229 -14.88 -3.25 -6.88
N ALA A 230 -15.38 -4.18 -6.05
CA ALA A 230 -14.79 -5.51 -5.88
C ALA A 230 -14.74 -6.31 -7.19
N GLU A 231 -15.82 -6.32 -7.99
CA GLU A 231 -15.87 -7.05 -9.25
C GLU A 231 -14.83 -6.52 -10.27
N ARG A 232 -14.61 -5.21 -10.30
CA ARG A 232 -13.56 -4.64 -11.15
C ARG A 232 -12.17 -5.05 -10.68
N ALA A 233 -11.95 -5.13 -9.36
CA ALA A 233 -10.68 -5.63 -8.81
C ALA A 233 -10.45 -7.12 -9.15
N ARG A 234 -11.50 -7.95 -9.13
CA ARG A 234 -11.44 -9.37 -9.54
C ARG A 234 -11.09 -9.52 -11.03
N SER A 235 -11.72 -8.72 -11.90
CA SER A 235 -11.37 -8.70 -13.34
C SER A 235 -9.90 -8.34 -13.55
N LEU A 236 -9.40 -7.28 -12.90
CA LEU A 236 -7.99 -6.87 -12.98
C LEU A 236 -7.04 -7.98 -12.45
N ALA A 237 -7.43 -8.70 -11.41
CA ALA A 237 -6.65 -9.81 -10.89
C ALA A 237 -6.49 -10.93 -11.93
N LYS A 238 -7.56 -11.30 -12.61
CA LYS A 238 -7.54 -12.32 -13.68
C LYS A 238 -6.65 -11.89 -14.86
N ASP A 239 -6.76 -10.64 -15.31
CA ASP A 239 -5.95 -10.09 -16.40
C ASP A 239 -4.45 -10.08 -16.03
N ASN A 240 -4.13 -9.68 -14.78
CA ASN A 240 -2.77 -9.69 -14.26
C ASN A 240 -2.22 -11.12 -14.12
N ILE A 241 -3.00 -12.08 -13.63
CA ILE A 241 -2.58 -13.48 -13.53
C ILE A 241 -2.20 -14.01 -14.92
N ALA A 242 -3.07 -13.85 -15.92
CA ALA A 242 -2.83 -14.32 -17.27
C ALA A 242 -1.55 -13.73 -17.90
N SER A 243 -1.24 -12.45 -17.57
CA SER A 243 -0.06 -11.76 -18.08
C SER A 243 1.24 -12.13 -17.37
N LEU A 244 1.16 -12.55 -16.09
CA LEU A 244 2.32 -12.70 -15.20
C LEU A 244 2.72 -14.15 -14.92
N GLU A 245 1.82 -15.11 -15.09
CA GLU A 245 2.10 -16.52 -14.76
C GLU A 245 3.29 -17.14 -15.51
N PRO A 246 3.71 -16.69 -16.74
CA PRO A 246 4.86 -17.26 -17.42
C PRO A 246 6.22 -16.95 -16.77
N TYR A 247 6.30 -15.94 -15.89
CA TYR A 247 7.56 -15.50 -15.29
C TYR A 247 7.97 -16.33 -14.05
N ASP A 248 9.27 -16.38 -13.78
CA ASP A 248 9.82 -17.05 -12.57
C ASP A 248 9.45 -16.30 -11.30
N ALA A 249 9.54 -14.97 -11.36
CA ALA A 249 9.17 -14.08 -10.28
C ALA A 249 8.51 -12.81 -10.80
N ILE A 250 7.66 -12.21 -9.98
CA ILE A 250 7.03 -10.92 -10.23
C ILE A 250 7.49 -9.97 -9.14
N VAL A 251 8.16 -8.89 -9.53
CA VAL A 251 8.70 -7.89 -8.61
C VAL A 251 7.96 -6.58 -8.77
N THR A 252 7.58 -5.98 -7.67
CA THR A 252 7.02 -4.62 -7.65
C THR A 252 7.70 -3.79 -6.57
N ASP A 253 7.87 -2.52 -6.84
CA ASP A 253 8.41 -1.51 -5.92
C ASP A 253 7.31 -0.74 -5.16
N CYS A 254 6.10 -1.25 -5.19
CA CYS A 254 4.95 -0.71 -4.50
C CYS A 254 4.44 -1.71 -3.46
N GLY A 255 4.61 -1.44 -2.17
CA GLY A 255 4.15 -2.31 -1.09
C GLY A 255 2.65 -2.63 -1.15
N SER A 256 1.81 -1.67 -1.59
CA SER A 256 0.37 -1.93 -1.80
C SER A 256 0.12 -2.86 -2.97
N CYS A 257 0.90 -2.78 -4.05
CA CYS A 257 0.79 -3.72 -5.17
C CYS A 257 1.26 -5.12 -4.76
N ALA A 258 2.41 -5.24 -4.07
CA ALA A 258 2.93 -6.52 -3.61
C ALA A 258 1.93 -7.25 -2.71
N ASN A 259 1.37 -6.55 -1.71
CA ASN A 259 0.33 -7.11 -0.85
C ASN A 259 -0.90 -7.52 -1.65
N SER A 260 -1.38 -6.65 -2.53
CA SER A 260 -2.57 -6.91 -3.35
C SER A 260 -2.43 -8.14 -4.25
N LEU A 261 -1.28 -8.32 -4.87
CA LEU A 261 -1.00 -9.47 -5.74
C LEU A 261 -0.92 -10.78 -4.94
N ARG A 262 -0.37 -10.74 -3.71
CA ARG A 262 -0.36 -11.91 -2.80
C ARG A 262 -1.76 -12.27 -2.28
N GLU A 263 -2.68 -11.30 -2.23
CA GLU A 263 -4.07 -11.50 -1.80
C GLU A 263 -5.03 -11.99 -2.91
N TYR A 264 -4.55 -12.17 -4.15
CA TYR A 264 -5.39 -12.67 -5.25
C TYR A 264 -6.04 -14.04 -4.96
N PRO A 265 -5.39 -15.01 -4.29
CA PRO A 265 -6.05 -16.25 -3.90
C PRO A 265 -7.31 -16.06 -3.06
N HIS A 266 -7.25 -15.15 -2.07
CA HIS A 266 -8.40 -14.83 -1.24
C HIS A 266 -9.55 -14.20 -2.05
N ARG A 267 -9.22 -13.29 -2.96
CA ARG A 267 -10.21 -12.58 -3.80
C ARG A 267 -10.87 -13.45 -4.85
N LEU A 268 -10.24 -14.51 -5.25
CA LEU A 268 -10.71 -15.45 -6.28
C LEU A 268 -11.03 -16.83 -5.71
N ALA A 269 -11.18 -16.95 -4.38
CA ALA A 269 -11.37 -18.24 -3.70
C ALA A 269 -12.65 -18.97 -4.13
N ASP A 270 -13.69 -18.24 -4.52
CA ASP A 270 -14.96 -18.76 -5.02
C ASP A 270 -14.96 -19.11 -6.52
N ASP A 271 -13.87 -18.79 -7.24
CA ASP A 271 -13.70 -19.06 -8.67
C ASP A 271 -12.72 -20.23 -8.88
N GLN A 272 -13.26 -21.45 -9.09
CA GLN A 272 -12.48 -22.67 -9.15
C GLN A 272 -11.38 -22.64 -10.22
N ASP A 273 -11.63 -21.99 -11.37
CA ASP A 273 -10.66 -21.91 -12.47
C ASP A 273 -9.49 -20.99 -12.13
N TRP A 274 -9.72 -19.94 -11.33
CA TRP A 274 -8.72 -18.93 -11.04
C TRP A 274 -8.05 -19.08 -9.67
N ALA A 275 -8.68 -19.76 -8.72
CA ALA A 275 -8.14 -19.94 -7.36
C ALA A 275 -6.76 -20.60 -7.34
N LEU A 276 -6.57 -21.68 -8.13
CA LEU A 276 -5.29 -22.37 -8.23
C LEU A 276 -4.22 -21.51 -8.92
N ARG A 277 -4.58 -20.83 -10.01
CA ARG A 277 -3.68 -19.92 -10.73
C ARG A 277 -3.26 -18.75 -9.87
N ALA A 278 -4.19 -18.14 -9.13
CA ALA A 278 -3.92 -17.09 -8.17
C ALA A 278 -2.95 -17.54 -7.07
N THR A 279 -3.16 -18.76 -6.54
CA THR A 279 -2.29 -19.35 -5.52
C THR A 279 -0.87 -19.60 -6.05
N ALA A 280 -0.74 -20.08 -7.29
CA ALA A 280 0.55 -20.26 -7.92
C ALA A 280 1.27 -18.93 -8.16
N LEU A 281 0.54 -17.89 -8.63
CA LEU A 281 1.10 -16.55 -8.84
C LEU A 281 1.55 -15.91 -7.53
N ALA A 282 0.74 -15.98 -6.47
CA ALA A 282 1.03 -15.34 -5.18
C ALA A 282 2.40 -15.76 -4.61
N LYS A 283 2.81 -17.02 -4.84
CA LYS A 283 4.12 -17.56 -4.45
C LYS A 283 5.29 -16.92 -5.20
N LYS A 284 5.05 -16.36 -6.38
CA LYS A 284 6.06 -15.72 -7.23
C LYS A 284 6.22 -14.22 -6.95
N ILE A 285 5.35 -13.62 -6.12
CA ILE A 285 5.34 -12.18 -5.86
C ILE A 285 6.44 -11.80 -4.86
N TRP A 286 7.20 -10.76 -5.21
CA TRP A 286 8.25 -10.16 -4.39
C TRP A 286 8.08 -8.65 -4.33
N SER A 287 8.37 -8.05 -3.17
CA SER A 287 8.70 -6.64 -3.15
C SER A 287 10.13 -6.43 -3.64
N LEU A 288 10.44 -5.22 -4.10
CA LEU A 288 11.78 -4.87 -4.58
C LEU A 288 12.84 -5.13 -3.51
N SER A 289 12.64 -4.61 -2.31
CA SER A 289 13.57 -4.77 -1.20
C SER A 289 13.75 -6.22 -0.78
N GLU A 290 12.66 -6.99 -0.72
CA GLU A 290 12.69 -8.40 -0.35
C GLU A 290 13.54 -9.22 -1.33
N LEU A 291 13.34 -9.05 -2.65
CA LEU A 291 14.12 -9.78 -3.65
C LEU A 291 15.59 -9.37 -3.64
N LEU A 292 15.88 -8.07 -3.62
CA LEU A 292 17.26 -7.57 -3.64
C LEU A 292 18.04 -8.03 -2.40
N TYR A 293 17.40 -8.03 -1.23
CA TYR A 293 18.00 -8.53 0.00
C TYR A 293 18.27 -10.04 -0.08
N ALA A 294 17.29 -10.82 -0.55
CA ALA A 294 17.45 -12.28 -0.74
C ALA A 294 18.50 -12.64 -1.79
N ALA A 295 18.71 -11.79 -2.79
CA ALA A 295 19.75 -11.94 -3.81
C ALA A 295 21.14 -11.47 -3.36
N GLY A 296 21.29 -10.93 -2.14
CA GLY A 296 22.55 -10.41 -1.64
C GLY A 296 23.06 -9.16 -2.37
N TYR A 297 22.14 -8.37 -2.96
CA TYR A 297 22.51 -7.15 -3.68
C TYR A 297 23.24 -6.17 -2.78
N GLN A 298 24.37 -5.64 -3.25
CA GLN A 298 25.20 -4.66 -2.55
C GLN A 298 25.02 -3.28 -3.22
N PRO A 299 24.21 -2.38 -2.64
CA PRO A 299 24.02 -1.05 -3.19
C PRO A 299 25.28 -0.18 -3.01
N PRO A 300 25.52 0.79 -3.93
CA PRO A 300 26.60 1.76 -3.73
C PRO A 300 26.29 2.66 -2.53
N HIS A 301 27.31 2.89 -1.70
CA HIS A 301 27.19 3.76 -0.52
C HIS A 301 27.14 5.24 -0.92
N ARG A 302 26.26 5.99 -0.27
CA ARG A 302 26.07 7.44 -0.47
C ARG A 302 26.17 8.17 0.88
N GLN A 303 26.87 9.29 0.95
CA GLN A 303 26.95 10.14 2.16
C GLN A 303 25.64 10.91 2.36
N LEU A 304 24.57 10.22 2.71
CA LEU A 304 23.26 10.77 2.95
C LEU A 304 22.72 10.24 4.27
N ARG A 305 22.27 11.11 5.13
CA ARG A 305 21.52 10.73 6.32
C ARG A 305 20.10 10.38 5.92
N VAL A 306 19.77 9.10 6.02
CA VAL A 306 18.53 8.52 5.51
C VAL A 306 17.71 7.92 6.65
N THR A 307 16.42 8.13 6.64
CA THR A 307 15.47 7.40 7.48
C THR A 307 14.40 6.73 6.64
N TYR A 308 13.69 5.75 7.20
CA TYR A 308 12.72 4.94 6.46
C TYR A 308 11.33 5.02 7.07
N HIS A 309 10.31 5.09 6.21
CA HIS A 309 8.90 4.96 6.56
C HIS A 309 8.39 3.58 6.18
N ASP A 310 7.95 2.80 7.16
CA ASP A 310 7.30 1.52 6.94
C ASP A 310 5.94 1.71 6.24
N SER A 311 5.91 1.37 4.96
CA SER A 311 4.64 1.33 4.22
C SER A 311 3.75 0.23 4.79
N CYS A 312 2.55 0.57 5.25
CA CYS A 312 1.69 -0.33 6.02
C CYS A 312 1.42 -1.68 5.33
N HIS A 313 1.17 -1.70 4.03
CA HIS A 313 0.96 -2.94 3.28
C HIS A 313 2.24 -3.78 3.14
N LEU A 314 3.41 -3.15 3.08
CA LEU A 314 4.68 -3.87 3.03
C LEU A 314 5.02 -4.47 4.39
N ASN A 315 4.98 -3.66 5.44
CA ASN A 315 5.28 -4.07 6.80
C ASN A 315 4.20 -5.01 7.36
N ARG A 316 2.98 -4.52 7.58
CA ARG A 316 1.89 -5.28 8.22
C ARG A 316 1.28 -6.34 7.32
N GLY A 317 1.16 -6.04 6.01
CA GLY A 317 0.56 -6.97 5.06
C GLY A 317 1.49 -8.11 4.67
N LEU A 318 2.79 -7.85 4.54
CA LEU A 318 3.76 -8.81 4.01
C LEU A 318 4.86 -9.21 5.01
N GLY A 319 4.95 -8.56 6.16
CA GLY A 319 6.03 -8.78 7.13
C GLY A 319 7.41 -8.29 6.65
N VAL A 320 7.46 -7.48 5.58
CA VAL A 320 8.71 -7.00 5.00
C VAL A 320 9.06 -5.65 5.60
N HIS A 321 9.98 -5.64 6.56
CA HIS A 321 10.45 -4.44 7.25
C HIS A 321 11.98 -4.41 7.41
N GLU A 322 12.63 -5.57 7.54
CA GLU A 322 14.09 -5.64 7.72
C GLU A 322 14.85 -5.50 6.38
N ALA A 323 14.33 -6.07 5.29
CA ALA A 323 14.99 -6.02 3.99
C ALA A 323 15.29 -4.58 3.50
N PRO A 324 14.35 -3.62 3.52
CA PRO A 324 14.65 -2.24 3.16
C PRO A 324 15.66 -1.58 4.11
N ARG A 325 15.61 -1.89 5.41
CA ARG A 325 16.57 -1.37 6.39
C ARG A 325 18.00 -1.88 6.14
N ALA A 326 18.14 -3.18 5.86
CA ALA A 326 19.41 -3.79 5.54
C ALA A 326 20.06 -3.16 4.30
N LEU A 327 19.28 -2.94 3.24
CA LEU A 327 19.75 -2.26 2.04
C LEU A 327 20.12 -0.79 2.31
N LEU A 328 19.35 -0.08 3.11
CA LEU A 328 19.62 1.32 3.44
C LEU A 328 20.83 1.49 4.35
N ARG A 329 21.08 0.59 5.30
CA ARG A 329 22.30 0.58 6.14
C ARG A 329 23.56 0.41 5.30
N GLN A 330 23.49 -0.33 4.21
CA GLN A 330 24.59 -0.48 3.27
C GLN A 330 24.74 0.73 2.35
N ALA A 331 23.61 1.30 1.90
CA ALA A 331 23.57 2.37 0.92
C ALA A 331 23.80 3.78 1.49
N SER A 332 23.69 3.98 2.82
CA SER A 332 23.59 5.33 3.40
C SER A 332 23.91 5.36 4.89
N ASP A 333 24.03 6.55 5.46
CA ASP A 333 24.03 6.81 6.89
C ASP A 333 22.60 6.68 7.43
N TYR A 334 22.16 5.43 7.61
CA TYR A 334 20.80 5.10 8.01
C TYR A 334 20.53 5.44 9.48
N ILE A 335 19.44 6.13 9.73
CA ILE A 335 18.97 6.51 11.07
C ILE A 335 17.56 5.93 11.26
N GLU A 336 17.39 5.04 12.24
CA GLU A 336 16.07 4.49 12.56
C GLU A 336 15.14 5.58 13.11
N MET A 337 13.89 5.56 12.67
CA MET A 337 12.86 6.48 13.12
C MET A 337 12.02 5.86 14.22
N ASP A 338 11.83 6.57 15.31
CA ASP A 338 10.80 6.16 16.27
C ASP A 338 9.43 6.16 15.59
N ARG A 339 8.67 5.08 15.77
CA ARG A 339 7.38 4.84 15.10
C ARG A 339 7.45 4.96 13.57
N ALA A 340 8.46 4.30 12.97
CA ALA A 340 8.59 4.20 11.51
C ALA A 340 7.33 3.63 10.86
N ASP A 341 6.58 2.80 11.57
CA ASP A 341 5.30 2.17 11.22
C ASP A 341 4.06 3.08 11.33
N ARG A 342 4.19 4.29 11.93
CA ARG A 342 3.08 5.25 12.00
C ARG A 342 2.59 5.57 10.60
N CYS A 343 1.28 5.40 10.35
CA CYS A 343 0.68 5.66 9.05
C CYS A 343 0.94 7.11 8.58
N CYS A 344 1.21 7.28 7.29
CA CYS A 344 1.40 8.60 6.69
C CYS A 344 0.09 9.39 6.49
N GLY A 345 -1.08 8.71 6.57
CA GLY A 345 -2.39 9.32 6.32
C GLY A 345 -2.75 9.43 4.83
N GLY A 346 -2.01 8.77 3.92
CA GLY A 346 -2.25 8.84 2.48
C GLY A 346 -3.45 8.03 2.02
N SER A 347 -3.37 6.70 2.15
CA SER A 347 -4.40 5.72 1.77
C SER A 347 -5.13 6.04 0.46
N GLY A 348 -4.38 6.16 -0.63
CA GLY A 348 -4.95 6.47 -1.96
C GLY A 348 -5.71 7.80 -1.97
N SER A 349 -7.03 7.75 -2.12
CA SER A 349 -7.90 8.93 -2.18
C SER A 349 -8.25 9.55 -0.83
N PHE A 350 -8.05 8.85 0.31
CA PHE A 350 -8.42 9.33 1.64
C PHE A 350 -7.89 10.75 1.94
N ALA A 351 -6.63 11.02 1.53
CA ALA A 351 -6.04 12.35 1.72
C ALA A 351 -6.70 13.47 0.87
N LEU A 352 -7.42 13.11 -0.18
CA LEU A 352 -8.21 14.04 -1.00
C LEU A 352 -9.61 14.22 -0.42
N GLU A 353 -10.21 13.17 0.09
CA GLU A 353 -11.56 13.17 0.66
C GLU A 353 -11.59 13.78 2.08
N HIS A 354 -10.54 13.53 2.86
CA HIS A 354 -10.42 13.98 4.24
C HIS A 354 -9.12 14.78 4.50
N PRO A 355 -8.87 15.89 3.74
CA PRO A 355 -7.57 16.57 3.75
C PRO A 355 -7.18 17.13 5.13
N ALA A 356 -8.15 17.60 5.91
CA ALA A 356 -7.89 18.12 7.26
C ALA A 356 -7.38 17.03 8.22
N VAL A 357 -7.94 15.83 8.13
CA VAL A 357 -7.56 14.68 8.95
C VAL A 357 -6.21 14.13 8.50
N ALA A 358 -6.03 13.94 7.19
CA ALA A 358 -4.77 13.50 6.61
C ALA A 358 -3.61 14.45 6.97
N LYS A 359 -3.86 15.76 7.02
CA LYS A 359 -2.88 16.76 7.46
C LYS A 359 -2.49 16.57 8.93
N LYS A 360 -3.43 16.31 9.83
CA LYS A 360 -3.13 16.06 11.25
C LYS A 360 -2.28 14.80 11.43
N ILE A 361 -2.61 13.71 10.72
CA ILE A 361 -1.82 12.46 10.75
C ILE A 361 -0.41 12.71 10.20
N LEU A 362 -0.31 13.42 9.08
CA LEU A 362 0.97 13.77 8.47
C LEU A 362 1.85 14.60 9.40
N ALA A 363 1.27 15.54 10.16
CA ALA A 363 2.01 16.36 11.11
C ALA A 363 2.64 15.54 12.24
N LEU A 364 1.97 14.47 12.72
CA LEU A 364 2.55 13.54 13.67
C LEU A 364 3.73 12.79 13.06
N LYS A 365 3.59 12.32 11.82
CA LYS A 365 4.66 11.65 11.09
C LYS A 365 5.84 12.60 10.80
N GLU A 366 5.55 13.85 10.43
CA GLU A 366 6.61 14.86 10.20
C GLU A 366 7.44 15.11 11.45
N ARG A 367 6.83 15.17 12.63
CA ARG A 367 7.54 15.29 13.90
C ARG A 367 8.52 14.12 14.10
N ASP A 368 8.05 12.87 13.87
CA ASP A 368 8.88 11.68 14.04
C ASP A 368 10.05 11.69 13.03
N VAL A 369 9.81 12.08 11.77
CA VAL A 369 10.85 12.24 10.74
C VAL A 369 11.87 13.32 11.11
N ARG A 370 11.40 14.51 11.51
CA ARG A 370 12.29 15.61 11.86
C ARG A 370 13.18 15.32 13.06
N ALA A 371 12.69 14.51 14.00
CA ALA A 371 13.45 14.08 15.17
C ALA A 371 14.69 13.24 14.81
N THR A 372 14.69 12.55 13.67
CA THR A 372 15.87 11.78 13.19
C THR A 372 17.02 12.69 12.71
N GLY A 373 16.74 13.92 12.32
CA GLY A 373 17.67 14.79 11.63
C GLY A 373 18.10 14.29 10.25
N ALA A 374 17.40 13.33 9.66
CA ALA A 374 17.68 12.81 8.33
C ALA A 374 17.45 13.87 7.24
N GLN A 375 18.22 13.76 6.16
CA GLN A 375 18.12 14.59 4.96
C GLN A 375 17.15 13.97 3.94
N VAL A 376 17.00 12.64 4.01
CA VAL A 376 16.16 11.86 3.11
C VAL A 376 15.23 10.95 3.90
N LEU A 377 13.94 11.03 3.60
CA LEU A 377 12.93 10.07 4.02
C LEU A 377 12.65 9.11 2.85
N VAL A 378 12.79 7.82 3.10
CA VAL A 378 12.56 6.77 2.10
C VAL A 378 11.26 6.03 2.37
N ALA A 379 10.53 5.66 1.30
CA ALA A 379 9.36 4.78 1.36
C ALA A 379 9.23 3.93 0.10
N GLU A 380 8.54 2.79 0.19
CA GLU A 380 8.29 1.85 -0.91
C GLU A 380 6.79 1.77 -1.25
N CYS A 381 6.11 2.90 -1.34
CA CYS A 381 4.72 2.95 -1.77
C CYS A 381 4.41 4.32 -2.39
N PRO A 382 3.88 4.40 -3.62
CA PRO A 382 3.58 5.68 -4.27
C PRO A 382 2.55 6.51 -3.50
N SER A 383 1.56 5.89 -2.86
CA SER A 383 0.59 6.59 -2.02
C SER A 383 1.27 7.24 -0.81
N CYS A 384 2.25 6.55 -0.18
CA CYS A 384 3.05 7.13 0.88
C CYS A 384 3.94 8.26 0.35
N LEU A 385 4.62 8.06 -0.79
CA LEU A 385 5.47 9.09 -1.40
C LEU A 385 4.70 10.38 -1.71
N MET A 386 3.47 10.25 -2.25
CA MET A 386 2.60 11.41 -2.51
C MET A 386 2.26 12.17 -1.23
N GLN A 387 1.89 11.45 -0.18
CA GLN A 387 1.50 12.07 1.10
C GLN A 387 2.70 12.65 1.86
N LEU A 388 3.79 11.87 1.97
CA LEU A 388 5.03 12.28 2.64
C LEU A 388 5.74 13.39 1.88
N GLY A 389 5.63 13.42 0.55
CA GLY A 389 6.20 14.47 -0.30
C GLY A 389 5.72 15.88 0.06
N LYS A 390 4.55 16.01 0.71
CA LYS A 390 4.05 17.29 1.23
C LYS A 390 4.91 17.88 2.36
N MET A 391 5.76 17.06 3.01
CA MET A 391 6.73 17.50 4.02
C MET A 391 8.08 17.90 3.40
N ALA A 392 8.30 17.63 2.11
CA ALA A 392 9.58 17.93 1.45
C ALA A 392 9.94 19.42 1.51
N GLY A 393 11.23 19.71 1.60
CA GLY A 393 11.76 21.06 1.81
C GLY A 393 12.38 21.23 3.19
N LYS A 394 12.94 22.40 3.47
CA LYS A 394 13.69 22.67 4.71
C LYS A 394 14.78 21.61 4.98
N GLY A 395 15.51 21.20 3.93
CA GLY A 395 16.57 20.20 4.02
C GLY A 395 16.13 18.73 4.00
N LEU A 396 14.83 18.43 3.85
CA LEU A 396 14.30 17.09 3.73
C LEU A 396 13.87 16.79 2.28
N GLN A 397 14.33 15.67 1.74
CA GLN A 397 13.82 15.05 0.52
C GLN A 397 12.99 13.80 0.85
N VAL A 398 12.05 13.46 0.00
CA VAL A 398 11.26 12.21 0.11
C VAL A 398 11.48 11.43 -1.17
N LEU A 399 12.00 10.22 -1.04
CA LEU A 399 12.47 9.40 -2.15
C LEU A 399 11.92 7.98 -2.07
N HIS A 400 11.85 7.32 -3.23
CA HIS A 400 11.65 5.88 -3.27
C HIS A 400 12.96 5.15 -2.93
N LEU A 401 12.85 3.93 -2.36
CA LEU A 401 14.02 3.11 -2.03
C LEU A 401 14.96 2.95 -3.23
N SER A 402 14.42 2.63 -4.40
CA SER A 402 15.22 2.43 -5.62
C SER A 402 16.07 3.64 -6.00
N GLN A 403 15.65 4.87 -5.68
CA GLN A 403 16.41 6.08 -5.98
C GLN A 403 17.64 6.24 -5.07
N VAL A 404 17.65 5.58 -3.91
CA VAL A 404 18.78 5.59 -2.97
C VAL A 404 19.76 4.45 -3.26
N ILE A 405 19.26 3.26 -3.59
CA ILE A 405 20.07 2.04 -3.76
C ILE A 405 20.50 1.77 -5.22
N CYS A 406 19.98 2.52 -6.20
CA CYS A 406 20.33 2.37 -7.61
C CYS A 406 21.82 2.68 -7.85
N PRO A 407 22.56 1.90 -8.68
CA PRO A 407 23.94 2.15 -9.04
C PRO A 407 24.15 3.43 -9.85
#